data_ef10cff6e2e17415fee0da04ea796e01
#
_entry.id   ef10cff6e2e17415fee0da04ea796e01
#
_cell.length_a   1.000
_cell.length_b   1.000
_cell.length_c   1.000
_cell.angle_alpha   90.00
_cell.angle_beta   90.00
_cell.angle_gamma   90.00
#
_symmetry.space_group_name_H-M   'P 1'
#
loop_
_entity.id
_entity.type
_entity.pdbx_description
1 polymer ?
#
loop_
_entity_poly.entity_id
_entity_poly.type
_entity_poly.pdbx_seq_one_letter_code
_entity_poly.pdbx_strand_id
1 'polypeptide(L)'
;MSDTLKTALFAEHQAAGARMVPFAGYVMPIQYDGILAEHARVREQVGLFDVSHMGEVWFRGPEALSTLNGLVTNDLLKLRDGRAQY
;
A
#
# COMPACT_ATOMS: atom_id res chain seq x y z
N MET A 1 -0.06 13.58 18.57
CA MET A 1 -0.35 12.88 18.48
C MET A 1 0.17 11.82 18.52
N SER A 2 0.26 11.28 18.79
CA SER A 2 1.04 10.41 19.02
C SER A 2 0.63 9.09 18.96
N ASP A 3 -0.44 8.76 18.53
CA ASP A 3 -0.93 7.42 18.48
C ASP A 3 -0.67 6.79 17.12
N THR A 4 0.50 7.01 16.56
CA THR A 4 0.86 6.34 15.33
C THR A 4 1.12 4.86 15.59
N LEU A 5 0.60 4.04 14.71
CA LEU A 5 0.80 2.60 14.77
C LEU A 5 2.11 2.21 14.10
N LYS A 6 2.53 0.98 14.35
CA LYS A 6 3.75 0.44 13.75
C LYS A 6 3.38 -0.81 12.97
N THR A 7 4.00 -0.98 11.81
CA THR A 7 3.82 -2.21 11.04
C THR A 7 4.63 -3.34 11.66
N ALA A 8 4.35 -4.57 11.23
CA ALA A 8 5.11 -5.73 11.71
C ALA A 8 6.60 -5.62 11.35
N LEU A 9 6.93 -4.86 10.31
CA LEU A 9 8.31 -4.70 9.86
C LEU A 9 9.01 -3.47 10.40
N PHE A 10 8.38 -2.78 11.35
CA PHE A 10 8.93 -1.53 11.88
C PHE A 10 10.39 -1.67 12.32
N ALA A 11 10.67 -2.69 13.12
CA ALA A 11 12.02 -2.90 13.63
C ALA A 11 13.01 -3.20 12.50
N GLU A 12 12.56 -3.90 11.48
CA GLU A 12 13.40 -4.21 10.32
C GLU A 12 13.75 -2.94 9.55
N HIS A 13 12.80 -2.03 9.39
CA HIS A 13 13.06 -0.75 8.73
C HIS A 13 14.10 0.06 9.50
N GLN A 14 13.95 0.11 10.83
CA GLN A 14 14.90 0.84 11.67
C GLN A 14 16.29 0.20 11.59
N ALA A 15 16.37 -1.12 11.66
CA ALA A 15 17.64 -1.83 11.59
C ALA A 15 18.35 -1.61 10.25
N ALA A 16 17.57 -1.42 9.19
CA ALA A 16 18.11 -1.15 7.86
C ALA A 16 18.49 0.31 7.66
N GLY A 17 18.31 1.15 8.67
CA GLY A 17 18.70 2.56 8.59
C GLY A 17 17.70 3.47 7.92
N ALA A 18 16.44 3.05 7.87
CA ALA A 18 15.41 3.85 7.22
C ALA A 18 15.09 5.12 8.01
N ARG A 19 14.77 6.18 7.28
CA ARG A 19 14.21 7.38 7.88
C ARG A 19 12.72 7.19 8.05
N MET A 20 12.26 7.14 9.31
CA MET A 20 10.88 6.86 9.64
C MET A 20 10.08 8.14 9.82
N VAL A 21 8.88 8.19 9.27
CA VAL A 21 7.99 9.36 9.34
C VAL A 21 6.56 8.88 9.56
N PRO A 22 5.69 9.74 10.12
CA PRO A 22 4.26 9.43 10.19
C PRO A 22 3.65 9.44 8.78
N PHE A 23 2.87 8.41 8.48
CA PHE A 23 2.18 8.29 7.19
C PHE A 23 0.94 7.44 7.38
N ALA A 24 -0.23 8.01 7.05
CA ALA A 24 -1.51 7.31 7.10
C ALA A 24 -1.77 6.63 8.46
N GLY A 25 -1.36 7.28 9.55
CA GLY A 25 -1.57 6.75 10.89
C GLY A 25 -0.52 5.77 11.36
N TYR A 26 0.48 5.50 10.55
CA TYR A 26 1.57 4.58 10.87
C TYR A 26 2.91 5.29 10.80
N VAL A 27 3.90 4.70 11.46
CA VAL A 27 5.29 5.13 11.30
C VAL A 27 5.87 4.30 10.17
N MET A 28 6.20 4.97 9.05
CA MET A 28 6.61 4.31 7.82
C MET A 28 7.97 4.81 7.35
N PRO A 29 8.74 3.96 6.67
CA PRO A 29 10.02 4.39 6.11
C PRO A 29 9.78 5.26 4.88
N ILE A 30 10.40 6.44 4.84
CA ILE A 30 10.32 7.30 3.67
C ILE A 30 11.49 7.05 2.72
N GLN A 31 12.61 6.63 3.24
CA GLN A 31 13.79 6.31 2.43
C GLN A 31 14.79 5.50 3.25
N TYR A 32 15.68 4.81 2.55
CA TYR A 32 16.81 4.10 3.15
C TYR A 32 18.12 4.74 2.66
N ASP A 33 18.42 4.59 1.37
CA ASP A 33 19.62 5.17 0.77
C ASP A 33 19.40 6.56 0.20
N GLY A 34 18.17 6.88 -0.12
CA GLY A 34 17.79 8.14 -0.72
C GLY A 34 16.67 7.93 -1.74
N ILE A 35 15.77 8.88 -1.80
CA ILE A 35 14.55 8.75 -2.61
C ILE A 35 14.88 8.55 -4.08
N LEU A 36 15.80 9.36 -4.63
CA LEU A 36 16.13 9.27 -6.05
C LEU A 36 16.85 7.97 -6.40
N ALA A 37 17.76 7.53 -5.54
CA ALA A 37 18.49 6.30 -5.77
C ALA A 37 17.57 5.08 -5.72
N GLU A 38 16.63 5.09 -4.77
CA GLU A 38 15.67 3.99 -4.64
C GLU A 38 14.67 3.99 -5.77
N HIS A 39 14.24 5.16 -6.22
CA HIS A 39 13.37 5.26 -7.39
C HIS A 39 14.03 4.65 -8.62
N ALA A 40 15.30 5.00 -8.86
CA ALA A 40 16.04 4.45 -9.98
C ALA A 40 16.16 2.93 -9.90
N ARG A 41 16.35 2.42 -8.68
CA ARG A 41 16.48 0.97 -8.46
C ARG A 41 15.18 0.25 -8.81
N VAL A 42 14.05 0.83 -8.44
CA VAL A 42 12.75 0.25 -8.80
C VAL A 42 12.55 0.25 -10.31
N ARG A 43 12.97 1.33 -10.98
CA ARG A 43 12.81 1.45 -12.43
C ARG A 43 13.74 0.53 -13.22
N GLU A 44 14.93 0.29 -12.71
CA GLU A 44 15.97 -0.42 -13.46
C GLU A 44 16.25 -1.83 -12.96
N GLN A 45 15.81 -2.15 -11.76
CA GLN A 45 16.04 -3.44 -11.14
C GLN A 45 14.75 -3.93 -10.51
N VAL A 46 14.69 -3.97 -9.18
CA VAL A 46 13.51 -4.44 -8.47
C VAL A 46 13.38 -3.68 -7.15
N GLY A 47 12.15 -3.47 -6.69
CA GLY A 47 11.86 -2.85 -5.41
C GLY A 47 10.94 -3.71 -4.57
N LEU A 48 11.10 -3.61 -3.25
CA LEU A 48 10.26 -4.27 -2.28
C LEU A 48 9.65 -3.20 -1.38
N PHE A 49 8.33 -3.25 -1.21
CA PHE A 49 7.61 -2.23 -0.46
C PHE A 49 6.81 -2.85 0.67
N ASP A 50 6.87 -2.23 1.84
CA ASP A 50 5.99 -2.57 2.95
C ASP A 50 4.68 -1.83 2.76
N VAL A 51 3.61 -2.58 2.51
CA VAL A 51 2.27 -2.01 2.34
C VAL A 51 1.34 -2.44 3.48
N SER A 52 1.90 -2.84 4.61
CA SER A 52 1.12 -3.35 5.73
C SER A 52 0.16 -2.32 6.32
N HIS A 53 0.38 -1.04 6.06
CA HIS A 53 -0.50 0.03 6.52
C HIS A 53 -1.81 0.11 5.72
N MET A 54 -1.89 -0.60 4.62
CA MET A 54 -3.08 -0.61 3.77
C MET A 54 -4.07 -1.65 4.27
N GLY A 55 -5.34 -1.39 4.06
CA GLY A 55 -6.39 -2.33 4.43
C GLY A 55 -6.98 -3.01 3.22
N GLU A 56 -7.66 -4.13 3.47
CA GLU A 56 -8.40 -4.86 2.44
C GLU A 56 -9.83 -5.04 2.90
N VAL A 57 -10.76 -5.00 1.98
CA VAL A 57 -12.17 -5.21 2.26
C VAL A 57 -12.74 -6.19 1.25
N TRP A 58 -13.36 -7.23 1.75
CA TRP A 58 -14.04 -8.22 0.90
C TRP A 58 -15.50 -7.81 0.69
N PHE A 59 -15.96 -7.85 -0.55
CA PHE A 59 -17.36 -7.65 -0.90
C PHE A 59 -17.85 -8.96 -1.50
N ARG A 60 -18.87 -9.55 -0.88
CA ARG A 60 -19.42 -10.84 -1.30
C ARG A 60 -20.95 -10.78 -1.37
N GLY A 61 -21.50 -11.62 -2.21
CA GLY A 61 -22.95 -11.73 -2.35
C GLY A 61 -23.43 -11.33 -3.73
N PRO A 62 -24.69 -11.60 -4.03
CA PRO A 62 -25.22 -11.40 -5.39
C PRO A 62 -25.23 -9.94 -5.83
N GLU A 63 -25.26 -8.99 -4.87
CA GLU A 63 -25.27 -7.57 -5.20
C GLU A 63 -23.96 -6.86 -4.92
N ALA A 64 -22.91 -7.63 -4.60
CA ALA A 64 -21.62 -7.02 -4.24
C ALA A 64 -21.06 -6.16 -5.36
N LEU A 65 -21.08 -6.68 -6.58
CA LEU A 65 -20.53 -5.97 -7.73
C LEU A 65 -21.31 -4.69 -8.03
N SER A 66 -22.63 -4.77 -8.10
CA SER A 66 -23.44 -3.59 -8.42
C SER A 66 -23.37 -2.53 -7.34
N THR A 67 -23.36 -2.95 -6.08
CA THR A 67 -23.25 -2.00 -4.97
C THR A 67 -21.90 -1.30 -4.98
N LEU A 68 -20.82 -2.07 -5.11
CA LEU A 68 -19.49 -1.49 -5.12
C LEU A 68 -19.28 -0.58 -6.34
N ASN A 69 -19.80 -0.98 -7.50
CA ASN A 69 -19.68 -0.19 -8.71
C ASN A 69 -20.29 1.21 -8.55
N GLY A 70 -21.32 1.33 -7.73
CA GLY A 70 -21.93 2.63 -7.46
C GLY A 70 -21.11 3.51 -6.52
N LEU A 71 -20.11 2.96 -5.86
CA LEU A 71 -19.31 3.67 -4.86
C LEU A 71 -17.92 4.07 -5.34
N VAL A 72 -17.49 3.56 -6.48
CA VAL A 72 -16.14 3.82 -7.00
C VAL A 72 -16.22 4.55 -8.32
N THR A 73 -15.09 5.13 -8.74
CA THR A 73 -15.06 5.96 -9.94
C THR A 73 -14.81 5.17 -11.21
N ASN A 74 -14.28 3.97 -11.11
CA ASN A 74 -14.04 3.14 -12.27
C ASN A 74 -15.24 2.24 -12.53
N ASP A 75 -15.33 1.69 -13.74
CA ASP A 75 -16.43 0.80 -14.11
C ASP A 75 -16.04 -0.65 -13.83
N LEU A 76 -16.53 -1.16 -12.71
CA LEU A 76 -16.21 -2.52 -12.28
C LEU A 76 -16.88 -3.60 -13.16
N LEU A 77 -17.87 -3.20 -13.97
CA LEU A 77 -18.52 -4.15 -14.87
C LEU A 77 -17.57 -4.64 -15.96
N LYS A 78 -16.48 -3.93 -16.18
CA LYS A 78 -15.45 -4.34 -17.13
C LYS A 78 -14.43 -5.31 -16.54
N LEU A 79 -14.45 -5.47 -15.22
CA LEU A 79 -13.50 -6.34 -14.53
C LEU A 79 -13.85 -7.81 -14.77
N ARG A 80 -12.85 -8.63 -14.98
CA ARG A 80 -13.03 -10.06 -15.19
C ARG A 80 -12.31 -10.85 -14.13
N ASP A 81 -12.73 -12.09 -13.94
CA ASP A 81 -12.10 -12.98 -12.98
C ASP A 81 -10.60 -13.07 -13.20
N GLY A 82 -9.83 -13.05 -12.14
CA GLY A 82 -8.39 -13.13 -12.20
C GLY A 82 -7.70 -11.84 -12.61
N ARG A 83 -8.46 -10.75 -12.77
CA ARG A 83 -7.91 -9.45 -13.14
C ARG A 83 -8.04 -8.47 -11.99
N ALA A 84 -7.20 -7.46 -12.02
CA ALA A 84 -7.25 -6.34 -11.08
C ALA A 84 -7.56 -5.07 -11.84
N GLN A 85 -8.13 -4.09 -11.14
CA GLN A 85 -8.49 -2.82 -11.72
C GLN A 85 -8.17 -1.71 -10.74
N TYR A 86 -7.66 -0.63 -11.26
CA TYR A 86 -7.26 0.51 -10.45
C TYR A 86 -8.43 1.45 -10.15
#